data_e58d8b3e57c42f41c5f56105cada7a33
#
_entry.id   e58d8b3e57c42f41c5f56105cada7a33
#
_cell.length_a   1.000
_cell.length_b   1.000
_cell.length_c   1.000
_cell.angle_alpha   90.00
_cell.angle_beta   90.00
_cell.angle_gamma   90.00
#
_symmetry.space_group_name_H-M   'P 1'
#
loop_
_entity.id
_entity.type
_entity.pdbx_description
1 polymer ?
#
loop_
_entity_poly.entity_id
_entity_poly.type
_entity_poly.pdbx_seq_one_letter_code
_entity_poly.pdbx_strand_id
1 'polypeptide(L)'
;MEVKPTRSATYFLVAYLDRDMRIPKIETYICVGQDLSNGDWYFQTAESFAKDGLLTVERAADDDQCLCLADQHVADGMLTWDRLVDELQENKTMQDRGMSLAQKGQLS
;
A
#
# COMPACT_ATOMS: atom_id res chain seq x y z
N MET A 1 6.50 -17.55 -0.11
CA MET A 1 6.89 -17.06 1.22
C MET A 1 6.62 -15.56 1.31
N GLU A 2 5.78 -15.16 2.23
CA GLU A 2 5.49 -13.75 2.39
C GLU A 2 6.64 -13.03 3.06
N VAL A 3 7.07 -11.93 2.45
CA VAL A 3 8.08 -11.06 3.04
C VAL A 3 7.36 -10.02 3.88
N LYS A 4 7.66 -10.00 5.17
CA LYS A 4 7.05 -9.01 6.07
C LYS A 4 7.65 -7.64 5.84
N PRO A 5 6.86 -6.57 6.08
CA PRO A 5 7.37 -5.21 5.93
C PRO A 5 8.58 -4.95 6.84
N THR A 6 9.42 -4.04 6.40
CA THR A 6 10.59 -3.61 7.15
C THR A 6 10.36 -2.20 7.68
N ARG A 7 10.61 -2.00 8.98
CA ARG A 7 10.52 -0.67 9.60
C ARG A 7 11.42 0.32 8.85
N SER A 8 10.93 1.50 8.62
CA SER A 8 11.52 2.62 7.88
C SER A 8 11.57 2.44 6.35
N ALA A 9 11.19 1.29 5.82
CA ALA A 9 11.11 1.09 4.39
C ALA A 9 9.85 1.75 3.81
N THR A 10 9.91 2.09 2.53
CA THR A 10 8.81 2.74 1.81
C THR A 10 7.93 1.70 1.14
N TYR A 11 6.62 1.90 1.25
CA TYR A 11 5.61 1.05 0.61
C TYR A 11 4.57 1.93 -0.08
N PHE A 12 3.84 1.33 -1.00
CA PHE A 12 2.86 2.04 -1.81
C PHE A 12 1.51 1.35 -1.73
N LEU A 13 0.46 2.16 -1.64
CA LEU A 13 -0.91 1.69 -1.74
C LEU A 13 -1.50 2.23 -3.03
N VAL A 14 -2.02 1.35 -3.88
CA VAL A 14 -2.68 1.73 -5.12
C VAL A 14 -4.18 1.60 -4.93
N ALA A 15 -4.88 2.71 -5.09
CA ALA A 15 -6.33 2.75 -5.16
C ALA A 15 -6.74 3.24 -6.56
N TYR A 16 -7.98 2.96 -6.95
CA TYR A 16 -8.48 3.39 -8.26
C TYR A 16 -9.64 4.34 -8.06
N LEU A 17 -9.62 5.44 -8.82
CA LEU A 17 -10.63 6.50 -8.70
C LEU A 17 -11.89 6.20 -9.49
N ASP A 18 -11.82 5.27 -10.44
CA ASP A 18 -12.92 4.92 -11.31
C ASP A 18 -13.28 3.42 -11.18
N ARG A 19 -14.50 3.08 -11.62
CA ARG A 19 -15.01 1.72 -11.55
C ARG A 19 -14.21 0.74 -12.41
N ASP A 20 -13.69 1.20 -13.53
CA ASP A 20 -12.97 0.35 -14.48
C ASP A 20 -11.51 0.17 -14.09
N MET A 21 -11.07 0.74 -12.98
CA MET A 21 -9.71 0.63 -12.47
C MET A 21 -8.67 1.11 -13.49
N ARG A 22 -8.96 2.23 -14.15
CA ARG A 22 -8.07 2.84 -15.15
C ARG A 22 -7.24 3.99 -14.60
N ILE A 23 -7.73 4.64 -13.53
CA ILE A 23 -7.11 5.82 -12.95
C ILE A 23 -6.53 5.46 -11.59
N PRO A 24 -5.24 5.08 -11.53
CA PRO A 24 -4.62 4.73 -10.27
C PRO A 24 -4.31 5.96 -9.43
N LYS A 25 -4.59 5.89 -8.15
CA LYS A 25 -4.13 6.84 -7.14
C LYS A 25 -3.09 6.13 -6.29
N ILE A 26 -1.88 6.66 -6.25
CA ILE A 26 -0.77 6.05 -5.54
C ILE A 26 -0.51 6.85 -4.26
N GLU A 27 -0.57 6.17 -3.13
CA GLU A 27 -0.23 6.75 -1.84
C GLU A 27 1.06 6.14 -1.32
N THR A 28 1.95 6.98 -0.81
CA THR A 28 3.25 6.56 -0.30
C THR A 28 3.21 6.50 1.22
N TYR A 29 3.65 5.37 1.77
CA TYR A 29 3.71 5.14 3.20
C TYR A 29 5.10 4.68 3.62
N ILE A 30 5.46 5.00 4.85
CA ILE A 30 6.68 4.50 5.49
C ILE A 30 6.25 3.53 6.60
N CYS A 31 6.82 2.33 6.60
CA CYS A 31 6.50 1.33 7.62
C CYS A 31 7.03 1.77 8.99
N VAL A 32 6.12 1.90 9.95
CA VAL A 32 6.46 2.21 11.33
C VAL A 32 6.90 0.94 12.07
N GLY A 33 6.17 -0.14 11.88
CA GLY A 33 6.46 -1.40 12.54
C GLY A 33 5.19 -2.16 12.88
N GLN A 34 5.38 -3.25 13.61
CA GLN A 34 4.30 -4.13 14.04
C GLN A 34 4.07 -4.01 15.55
N ASP A 35 2.81 -3.90 15.95
CA ASP A 35 2.44 -4.02 17.35
C ASP A 35 2.44 -5.50 17.72
N LEU A 36 3.40 -5.90 18.54
CA LEU A 36 3.59 -7.31 18.88
C LEU A 36 2.48 -7.86 19.78
N SER A 37 1.69 -6.99 20.40
CA SER A 37 0.59 -7.43 21.26
C SER A 37 -0.62 -7.93 20.48
N ASN A 38 -0.87 -7.40 19.28
CA ASN A 38 -2.02 -7.76 18.45
C ASN A 38 -1.68 -8.13 17.01
N GLY A 39 -0.41 -7.95 16.59
CA GLY A 39 0.04 -8.31 15.24
C GLY A 39 -0.24 -7.26 14.18
N ASP A 40 -0.87 -6.14 14.50
CA ASP A 40 -1.19 -5.10 13.54
C ASP A 40 0.04 -4.32 13.10
N TRP A 41 0.06 -3.94 11.83
CA TRP A 41 1.13 -3.15 11.24
C TRP A 41 0.69 -1.70 11.08
N TYR A 42 1.60 -0.78 11.36
CA TYR A 42 1.36 0.66 11.22
C TYR A 42 2.23 1.25 10.13
N PHE A 43 1.62 2.14 9.34
CA PHE A 43 2.28 2.85 8.25
C PHE A 43 1.95 4.34 8.37
N GLN A 44 2.96 5.19 8.36
CA GLN A 44 2.76 6.64 8.38
C GLN A 44 2.82 7.21 6.97
N THR A 45 2.13 8.31 6.74
CA THR A 45 2.14 8.99 5.44
C THR A 45 3.51 9.61 5.17
N ALA A 46 3.82 9.85 3.90
CA ALA A 46 5.05 10.54 3.53
C ALA A 46 5.11 11.95 4.12
N GLU A 47 3.97 12.65 4.17
CA GLU A 47 3.89 13.98 4.78
C GLU A 47 4.20 13.94 6.29
N SER A 48 3.66 12.95 6.99
CA SER A 48 3.94 12.75 8.41
C SER A 48 5.43 12.51 8.65
N PHE A 49 6.04 11.67 7.82
CA PHE A 49 7.47 11.39 7.91
C PHE A 49 8.32 12.65 7.66
N ALA A 50 7.95 13.45 6.65
CA ALA A 50 8.68 14.66 6.33
C ALA A 50 8.61 15.69 7.46
N LYS A 51 7.48 15.71 8.19
CA LYS A 51 7.25 16.67 9.28
C LYS A 51 7.87 16.21 10.60
N ASP A 52 7.64 14.97 10.98
CA ASP A 52 7.92 14.47 12.34
C ASP A 52 9.00 13.38 12.38
N GLY A 53 9.49 12.92 11.24
CA GLY A 53 10.38 11.78 11.15
C GLY A 53 9.64 10.46 11.40
N LEU A 54 10.40 9.39 11.57
CA LEU A 54 9.84 8.06 11.80
C LEU A 54 9.21 7.96 13.19
N LEU A 55 7.92 7.64 13.23
CA LEU A 55 7.19 7.47 14.48
C LEU A 55 7.52 6.14 15.14
N THR A 56 7.20 6.03 16.44
CA THR A 56 7.14 4.74 17.12
C THR A 56 5.77 4.11 16.90
N VAL A 57 5.66 2.79 17.11
CA VAL A 57 4.39 2.08 17.02
C VAL A 57 3.36 2.69 17.97
N GLU A 58 3.77 3.05 19.17
CA GLU A 58 2.89 3.65 20.18
C GLU A 58 2.29 4.97 19.71
N ARG A 59 3.11 5.83 19.11
CA ARG A 59 2.65 7.11 18.58
C ARG A 59 1.79 6.94 17.35
N ALA A 60 2.14 5.99 16.49
CA ALA A 60 1.35 5.69 15.30
C ALA A 60 -0.04 5.17 15.66
N ALA A 61 -0.15 4.37 16.70
CA ALA A 61 -1.43 3.84 17.17
C ALA A 61 -2.39 4.96 17.66
N ASP A 62 -1.84 6.07 18.16
CA ASP A 62 -2.63 7.22 18.60
C ASP A 62 -2.86 8.25 17.49
N ASP A 63 -2.34 8.05 16.30
CA ASP A 63 -2.42 8.99 15.19
C ASP A 63 -3.46 8.52 14.17
N ASP A 64 -4.55 9.26 14.03
CA ASP A 64 -5.65 8.94 13.12
C ASP A 64 -5.23 8.92 11.64
N GLN A 65 -4.11 9.56 11.30
CA GLN A 65 -3.62 9.63 9.93
C GLN A 65 -2.73 8.45 9.56
N CYS A 66 -2.28 7.67 10.52
CA CYS A 66 -1.52 6.46 10.25
C CYS A 66 -2.46 5.33 9.82
N LEU A 67 -2.00 4.56 8.85
CA LEU A 67 -2.73 3.39 8.40
C LEU A 67 -2.38 2.20 9.29
N CYS A 68 -3.41 1.51 9.76
CA CYS A 68 -3.27 0.27 10.53
C CYS A 68 -3.82 -0.89 9.72
N LEU A 69 -3.00 -1.92 9.51
CA LEU A 69 -3.40 -3.12 8.79
C LEU A 69 -3.13 -4.37 9.61
N ALA A 70 -4.09 -5.27 9.64
CA ALA A 70 -3.87 -6.59 10.20
C ALA A 70 -2.79 -7.33 9.41
N ASP A 71 -2.01 -8.17 10.08
CA ASP A 71 -0.86 -8.86 9.48
C ASP A 71 -1.24 -9.60 8.19
N GLN A 72 -2.40 -10.24 8.16
CA GLN A 72 -2.86 -10.99 7.00
C GLN A 72 -3.22 -10.14 5.78
N HIS A 73 -3.43 -8.83 5.97
CA HIS A 73 -3.84 -7.94 4.88
C HIS A 73 -2.69 -7.09 4.32
N VAL A 74 -1.54 -7.11 4.96
CA VAL A 74 -0.40 -6.26 4.56
C VAL A 74 0.10 -6.62 3.18
N ALA A 75 0.25 -7.92 2.90
CA ALA A 75 0.78 -8.39 1.62
C ALA A 75 -0.13 -8.01 0.45
N ASP A 76 -1.44 -7.93 0.69
CA ASP A 76 -2.42 -7.58 -0.35
C ASP A 76 -2.56 -6.08 -0.56
N GLY A 77 -2.28 -5.28 0.48
CA GLY A 77 -2.48 -3.84 0.44
C GLY A 77 -1.24 -3.03 0.14
N MET A 78 -0.10 -3.43 0.68
CA MET A 78 1.14 -2.66 0.58
C MET A 78 2.09 -3.25 -0.45
N LEU A 79 2.48 -2.43 -1.42
CA LEU A 79 3.35 -2.85 -2.51
C LEU A 79 4.76 -2.31 -2.31
N THR A 80 5.76 -3.14 -2.60
CA THR A 80 7.14 -2.69 -2.74
C THR A 80 7.27 -1.90 -4.06
N TRP A 81 8.40 -1.23 -4.25
CA TRP A 81 8.65 -0.49 -5.48
C TRP A 81 8.50 -1.37 -6.73
N ASP A 82 9.09 -2.56 -6.71
CA ASP A 82 9.04 -3.47 -7.86
C ASP A 82 7.62 -3.92 -8.17
N ARG A 83 6.84 -4.24 -7.14
CA ARG A 83 5.46 -4.65 -7.32
C ARG A 83 4.56 -3.50 -7.78
N LEU A 84 4.86 -2.28 -7.34
CA LEU A 84 4.15 -1.09 -7.83
C LEU A 84 4.36 -0.92 -9.33
N VAL A 85 5.61 -1.04 -9.79
CA VAL A 85 5.92 -0.94 -11.22
C VAL A 85 5.19 -2.01 -12.02
N ASP A 86 5.18 -3.25 -11.54
CA ASP A 86 4.46 -4.35 -12.18
C ASP A 86 2.96 -4.07 -12.28
N GLU A 87 2.36 -3.57 -11.21
CA GLU A 87 0.93 -3.22 -11.18
C GLU A 87 0.60 -2.14 -12.21
N LEU A 88 1.41 -1.10 -12.27
CA LEU A 88 1.21 0.00 -13.20
C LEU A 88 1.41 -0.43 -14.65
N GLN A 89 2.39 -1.30 -14.92
CA GLN A 89 2.63 -1.83 -16.26
C GLN A 89 1.48 -2.72 -16.71
N GLU A 90 0.94 -3.54 -15.82
CA GLU A 90 -0.21 -4.37 -16.13
C GLU A 90 -1.43 -3.50 -16.45
N ASN A 91 -1.68 -2.45 -15.67
CA ASN A 91 -2.77 -1.52 -15.92
C ASN A 91 -2.62 -0.85 -17.28
N LYS A 92 -1.42 -0.37 -17.62
CA LYS A 92 -1.12 0.23 -18.90
C LYS A 92 -1.37 -0.73 -20.06
N THR A 93 -0.92 -1.96 -19.93
CA THR A 93 -1.12 -3.00 -20.94
C THR A 93 -2.61 -3.27 -21.17
N MET A 94 -3.39 -3.34 -20.11
CA MET A 94 -4.84 -3.54 -20.23
C MET A 94 -5.51 -2.36 -20.91
N GLN A 95 -5.11 -1.13 -20.61
CA GLN A 95 -5.65 0.07 -21.27
C GLN A 95 -5.27 0.10 -22.75
N ASP A 96 -4.06 -0.25 -23.11
CA ASP A 96 -3.60 -0.32 -24.50
C ASP A 96 -4.39 -1.34 -25.32
N ARG A 97 -4.94 -2.36 -24.65
CA ARG A 97 -5.81 -3.37 -25.28
C ARG A 97 -7.30 -3.01 -25.23
N GLY A 98 -7.64 -1.84 -24.71
CA GLY A 98 -9.02 -1.43 -24.50
C GLY A 98 -9.71 -2.13 -23.35
N MET A 99 -8.94 -2.71 -22.43
CA MET A 99 -9.45 -3.42 -21.24
C MET A 99 -9.05 -2.71 -19.96
N SER A 100 -9.72 -3.07 -18.87
CA SER A 100 -9.35 -2.60 -17.52
C SER A 100 -9.02 -3.80 -16.63
N LEU A 101 -8.43 -3.54 -15.46
CA LEU A 101 -8.17 -4.61 -14.49
C LEU A 101 -9.46 -5.25 -13.99
N ALA A 102 -10.54 -4.47 -13.88
CA ALA A 102 -11.85 -5.02 -13.52
C ALA A 102 -12.35 -5.99 -14.57
N GLN A 103 -12.16 -5.69 -15.86
CA GLN A 103 -12.53 -6.59 -16.96
C GLN A 103 -11.68 -7.85 -17.00
N LYS A 104 -10.39 -7.71 -16.68
CA LYS A 104 -9.50 -8.87 -16.56
C LYS A 104 -10.04 -9.88 -15.55
N GLY A 105 -10.53 -9.42 -14.39
CA GLY A 105 -11.12 -10.28 -13.39
C GLY A 105 -12.34 -11.04 -13.86
N GLN A 106 -13.08 -10.49 -14.82
CA GLN A 106 -14.27 -11.12 -15.40
C GLN A 106 -13.92 -12.17 -16.45
N LEU A 107 -12.74 -12.08 -17.05
CA LEU A 107 -12.32 -12.99 -18.11
C LEU A 107 -11.62 -14.26 -17.59
N SER A 108 -11.27 -14.28 -16.33
CA SER A 108 -10.55 -15.41 -15.73
C SER A 108 -11.46 -16.44 -15.05
#